data_f5e6de2d6055e2af42cd97050a0a8514
#
_entry.id   f5e6de2d6055e2af42cd97050a0a8514
#
_cell.length_a   1.000
_cell.length_b   1.000
_cell.length_c   1.000
_cell.angle_alpha   90.00
_cell.angle_beta   90.00
_cell.angle_gamma   90.00
#
_symmetry.space_group_name_H-M   'P 1'
#
loop_
_entity.id
_entity.type
_entity.pdbx_description
1 polymer ?
#
loop_
_entity_poly.entity_id
_entity_poly.type
_entity_poly.pdbx_seq_one_letter_code
_entity_poly.pdbx_strand_id
1 'polypeptide(L)'
;MLPKRALSLTGLLLAPMVSWGFSYETPSITPEVGSGFEEKPGWAADSFAVAAANPLATDAGYQVLKAGGNAIDAAVAVQMVLTLVEPQSSGIGGGAFLMHFDGADVQAYDGRETAPAAVTGELFMEDGEPLPFMEAVASGLSVGVPGTLRMLEQAHAEHGQLAWQELFTPAITLAEEGFAVSQRLHTSLANDEDLRENDLAQAFYYSADGEPLEEGTTLKYPA
;
A
#
# COMPACT_ATOMS: atom_id res chain seq x y z
N MET A 1 -6.01 65.02 -48.62
CA MET A 1 -6.76 63.79 -48.92
C MET A 1 -5.93 62.66 -48.38
N LEU A 2 -6.24 62.13 -47.19
CA LEU A 2 -5.56 61.03 -46.54
C LEU A 2 -6.43 59.75 -46.63
N PRO A 3 -5.88 58.57 -46.95
CA PRO A 3 -6.72 57.38 -47.08
C PRO A 3 -7.02 56.77 -45.72
N LYS A 4 -8.25 56.36 -45.51
CA LYS A 4 -8.76 55.62 -44.36
C LYS A 4 -8.21 54.21 -44.38
N ARG A 5 -7.48 53.82 -43.33
CA ARG A 5 -7.09 52.45 -43.08
C ARG A 5 -8.27 51.70 -42.42
N ALA A 6 -8.72 50.63 -43.07
CA ALA A 6 -9.68 49.68 -42.51
C ALA A 6 -8.98 48.78 -41.52
N LEU A 7 -9.46 48.75 -40.27
CA LEU A 7 -9.06 47.74 -39.25
C LEU A 7 -9.84 46.46 -39.56
N SER A 8 -9.11 45.41 -39.91
CA SER A 8 -9.67 44.06 -39.98
C SER A 8 -9.67 43.44 -38.58
N LEU A 9 -10.87 43.20 -38.05
CA LEU A 9 -11.07 42.48 -36.80
C LEU A 9 -11.00 40.97 -37.12
N THR A 10 -9.88 40.31 -36.80
CA THR A 10 -9.76 38.87 -36.89
C THR A 10 -10.38 38.26 -35.61
N GLY A 11 -11.60 37.77 -35.75
CA GLY A 11 -12.26 37.05 -34.66
C GLY A 11 -11.59 35.73 -34.38
N LEU A 12 -11.03 35.58 -33.17
CA LEU A 12 -10.49 34.35 -32.66
C LEU A 12 -11.66 33.44 -32.26
N LEU A 13 -11.96 32.44 -33.06
CA LEU A 13 -12.93 31.38 -32.74
C LEU A 13 -12.30 30.47 -31.66
N LEU A 14 -12.70 30.65 -30.40
CA LEU A 14 -12.48 29.70 -29.33
C LEU A 14 -13.38 28.48 -29.57
N ALA A 15 -12.78 27.40 -30.06
CA ALA A 15 -13.45 26.09 -30.09
C ALA A 15 -13.65 25.60 -28.66
N PRO A 16 -14.81 25.08 -28.27
CA PRO A 16 -15.02 24.50 -26.96
C PRO A 16 -14.15 23.25 -26.86
N MET A 17 -13.25 23.21 -25.88
CA MET A 17 -12.58 21.96 -25.47
C MET A 17 -13.65 21.02 -24.90
N VAL A 18 -14.01 20.00 -25.64
CA VAL A 18 -14.80 18.90 -25.13
C VAL A 18 -13.84 18.11 -24.24
N SER A 19 -13.96 18.28 -22.93
CA SER A 19 -13.31 17.39 -21.98
C SER A 19 -14.01 16.04 -22.08
N TRP A 20 -13.30 15.04 -22.58
CA TRP A 20 -13.73 13.65 -22.47
C TRP A 20 -13.58 13.25 -21.03
N GLY A 21 -14.64 13.39 -20.24
CA GLY A 21 -14.72 12.80 -18.93
C GLY A 21 -14.81 11.29 -19.09
N PHE A 22 -13.77 10.56 -18.70
CA PHE A 22 -13.86 9.12 -18.51
C PHE A 22 -14.76 8.88 -17.30
N SER A 23 -15.99 8.39 -17.51
CA SER A 23 -16.78 7.82 -16.44
C SER A 23 -16.27 6.40 -16.19
N TYR A 24 -15.65 6.18 -15.05
CA TYR A 24 -15.25 4.84 -14.63
C TYR A 24 -16.45 4.21 -13.91
N GLU A 25 -17.06 3.21 -14.52
CA GLU A 25 -18.05 2.38 -13.82
C GLU A 25 -17.29 1.41 -12.91
N THR A 26 -17.45 1.59 -11.61
CA THR A 26 -16.93 0.63 -10.62
C THR A 26 -17.59 -0.72 -10.84
N PRO A 27 -16.83 -1.81 -11.03
CA PRO A 27 -17.41 -3.14 -11.15
C PRO A 27 -18.30 -3.46 -9.94
N SER A 28 -19.42 -4.14 -10.18
CA SER A 28 -20.36 -4.53 -9.10
C SER A 28 -19.78 -5.57 -8.13
N ILE A 29 -18.60 -6.13 -8.45
CA ILE A 29 -17.85 -7.06 -7.60
C ILE A 29 -16.46 -6.46 -7.44
N THR A 30 -16.22 -5.81 -6.32
CA THR A 30 -14.87 -5.44 -5.87
C THR A 30 -14.39 -6.52 -4.92
N PRO A 31 -13.25 -7.17 -5.17
CA PRO A 31 -12.70 -8.20 -4.26
C PRO A 31 -12.30 -7.64 -2.89
N GLU A 32 -12.15 -6.32 -2.77
CA GLU A 32 -11.87 -5.65 -1.51
C GLU A 32 -12.88 -4.52 -1.31
N VAL A 33 -13.50 -4.52 -0.14
CA VAL A 33 -14.32 -3.39 0.29
C VAL A 33 -13.37 -2.24 0.59
N GLY A 34 -13.45 -1.18 -0.21
CA GLY A 34 -12.69 0.03 0.05
C GLY A 34 -12.99 0.57 1.45
N SER A 35 -11.99 1.16 2.12
CA SER A 35 -12.12 1.74 3.47
C SER A 35 -13.07 2.96 3.55
N GLY A 36 -13.85 3.21 2.50
CA GLY A 36 -14.71 4.38 2.34
C GLY A 36 -13.96 5.56 1.72
N PHE A 37 -14.69 6.37 0.96
CA PHE A 37 -14.18 7.65 0.44
C PHE A 37 -14.59 8.76 1.41
N GLU A 38 -13.62 9.50 1.89
CA GLU A 38 -13.83 10.73 2.65
C GLU A 38 -13.14 11.87 1.91
N GLU A 39 -13.89 12.92 1.56
CA GLU A 39 -13.33 14.10 0.92
C GLU A 39 -12.42 14.83 1.91
N LYS A 40 -11.13 14.89 1.61
CA LYS A 40 -10.13 15.61 2.40
C LYS A 40 -9.60 16.80 1.62
N PRO A 41 -9.39 17.95 2.29
CA PRO A 41 -8.75 19.08 1.63
C PRO A 41 -7.34 18.68 1.16
N GLY A 42 -6.99 19.05 -0.05
CA GLY A 42 -5.63 18.86 -0.56
C GLY A 42 -4.66 19.77 0.18
N TRP A 43 -3.44 19.30 0.35
CA TRP A 43 -2.32 20.09 0.88
C TRP A 43 -1.29 20.35 -0.22
N ALA A 44 -0.75 21.58 -0.24
CA ALA A 44 0.41 21.90 -1.04
C ALA A 44 1.68 21.66 -0.21
N ALA A 45 2.69 21.07 -0.83
CA ALA A 45 4.01 20.90 -0.24
C ALA A 45 5.06 21.64 -1.09
N ASP A 46 5.97 22.35 -0.43
CA ASP A 46 6.99 23.16 -1.11
C ASP A 46 8.22 22.33 -1.52
N SER A 47 8.50 21.25 -0.83
CA SER A 47 9.74 20.47 -1.02
C SER A 47 9.47 18.99 -1.31
N PHE A 48 8.71 18.32 -0.45
CA PHE A 48 8.37 16.91 -0.59
C PHE A 48 7.06 16.59 0.13
N ALA A 49 6.44 15.50 -0.27
CA ALA A 49 5.23 14.97 0.36
C ALA A 49 5.29 13.45 0.48
N VAL A 50 4.62 12.90 1.49
CA VAL A 50 4.40 11.47 1.68
C VAL A 50 2.92 11.24 1.91
N ALA A 51 2.38 10.20 1.31
CA ALA A 51 1.04 9.71 1.59
C ALA A 51 1.07 8.18 1.72
N ALA A 52 0.45 7.66 2.77
CA ALA A 52 0.31 6.22 3.00
C ALA A 52 -1.06 5.92 3.64
N ALA A 53 -1.44 4.66 3.69
CA ALA A 53 -2.72 4.24 4.25
C ALA A 53 -2.85 4.49 5.75
N ASN A 54 -1.73 4.66 6.46
CA ASN A 54 -1.70 4.88 7.91
C ASN A 54 -0.82 6.09 8.26
N PRO A 55 -1.25 6.97 9.20
CA PRO A 55 -0.48 8.14 9.60
C PRO A 55 0.92 7.82 10.13
N LEU A 56 1.11 6.71 10.85
CA LEU A 56 2.43 6.30 11.35
C LEU A 56 3.39 5.96 10.22
N ALA A 57 2.89 5.30 9.16
CA ALA A 57 3.68 5.02 7.97
C ALA A 57 4.00 6.30 7.19
N THR A 58 3.04 7.23 7.10
CA THR A 58 3.27 8.55 6.49
C THR A 58 4.37 9.32 7.23
N ASP A 59 4.33 9.32 8.57
CA ASP A 59 5.34 9.98 9.40
C ASP A 59 6.73 9.34 9.21
N ALA A 60 6.82 8.01 9.18
CA ALA A 60 8.09 7.32 8.93
C ALA A 60 8.74 7.76 7.61
N GLY A 61 7.98 7.80 6.52
CA GLY A 61 8.47 8.30 5.23
C GLY A 61 8.87 9.78 5.28
N TYR A 62 8.08 10.60 5.96
CA TYR A 62 8.38 12.02 6.15
C TYR A 62 9.70 12.23 6.92
N GLN A 63 9.93 11.49 8.01
CA GLN A 63 11.16 11.57 8.80
C GLN A 63 12.38 11.15 7.98
N VAL A 64 12.25 10.11 7.15
CA VAL A 64 13.31 9.67 6.23
C VAL A 64 13.67 10.77 5.23
N LEU A 65 12.67 11.40 4.58
CA LEU A 65 12.93 12.53 3.66
C LEU A 65 13.56 13.71 4.38
N LYS A 66 13.10 14.02 5.59
CA LYS A 66 13.68 15.09 6.42
C LYS A 66 15.11 14.81 6.86
N ALA A 67 15.49 13.55 7.03
CA ALA A 67 16.86 13.13 7.34
C ALA A 67 17.80 13.17 6.12
N GLY A 68 17.29 13.53 4.94
CA GLY A 68 18.07 13.62 3.71
C GLY A 68 17.99 12.37 2.82
N GLY A 69 17.10 11.44 3.14
CA GLY A 69 16.74 10.34 2.24
C GLY A 69 15.94 10.82 1.02
N ASN A 70 15.77 9.95 0.07
CA ASN A 70 14.99 10.21 -1.13
C ASN A 70 13.64 9.43 -1.11
N ALA A 71 12.91 9.48 -2.23
CA ALA A 71 11.61 8.85 -2.35
C ALA A 71 11.67 7.31 -2.20
N ILE A 72 12.75 6.68 -2.66
CA ILE A 72 12.93 5.22 -2.51
C ILE A 72 13.21 4.86 -1.06
N ASP A 73 14.08 5.60 -0.37
CA ASP A 73 14.33 5.41 1.07
C ASP A 73 13.03 5.55 1.87
N ALA A 74 12.25 6.60 1.56
CA ALA A 74 10.95 6.81 2.20
C ALA A 74 9.97 5.66 1.92
N ALA A 75 9.92 5.16 0.69
CA ALA A 75 9.05 4.04 0.32
C ALA A 75 9.38 2.76 1.10
N VAL A 76 10.67 2.47 1.32
CA VAL A 76 11.11 1.34 2.15
C VAL A 76 10.61 1.49 3.58
N ALA A 77 10.87 2.64 4.22
CA ALA A 77 10.45 2.88 5.61
C ALA A 77 8.92 2.84 5.77
N VAL A 78 8.18 3.46 4.84
CA VAL A 78 6.71 3.41 4.79
C VAL A 78 6.22 1.97 4.71
N GLN A 79 6.77 1.18 3.78
CA GLN A 79 6.36 -0.21 3.59
C GLN A 79 6.62 -1.04 4.85
N MET A 80 7.77 -0.87 5.51
CA MET A 80 8.08 -1.60 6.74
C MET A 80 7.11 -1.25 7.88
N VAL A 81 6.76 0.02 8.04
CA VAL A 81 5.76 0.42 9.05
C VAL A 81 4.37 -0.11 8.68
N LEU A 82 3.97 -0.09 7.41
CA LEU A 82 2.67 -0.64 6.98
C LEU A 82 2.53 -2.12 7.32
N THR A 83 3.60 -2.91 7.31
CA THR A 83 3.53 -4.33 7.71
C THR A 83 3.11 -4.54 9.16
N LEU A 84 3.28 -3.54 10.01
CA LEU A 84 2.86 -3.57 11.41
C LEU A 84 1.46 -3.00 11.60
N VAL A 85 1.21 -1.82 11.02
CA VAL A 85 0.01 -1.02 11.34
C VAL A 85 -1.17 -1.28 10.41
N GLU A 86 -0.93 -1.94 9.26
CA GLU A 86 -1.91 -2.36 8.26
C GLU A 86 -1.68 -3.82 7.83
N PRO A 87 -1.57 -4.79 8.76
CA PRO A 87 -1.19 -6.17 8.44
C PRO A 87 -2.20 -6.88 7.53
N GLN A 88 -3.46 -6.46 7.53
CA GLN A 88 -4.52 -6.96 6.67
C GLN A 88 -4.32 -6.63 5.17
N SER A 89 -3.46 -5.65 4.86
CA SER A 89 -3.25 -5.16 3.50
C SER A 89 -1.78 -5.09 3.10
N SER A 90 -0.86 -5.35 4.03
CA SER A 90 0.57 -5.15 3.79
C SER A 90 1.41 -6.16 4.57
N GLY A 91 2.41 -6.74 3.90
CA GLY A 91 3.29 -7.73 4.54
C GLY A 91 4.56 -7.99 3.73
N ILE A 92 5.62 -8.41 4.41
CA ILE A 92 6.88 -8.80 3.78
C ILE A 92 6.80 -10.20 3.12
N GLY A 93 5.77 -10.97 3.47
CA GLY A 93 5.47 -12.28 2.88
C GLY A 93 4.68 -12.21 1.58
N GLY A 94 4.32 -11.03 1.13
CA GLY A 94 3.54 -10.78 -0.07
C GLY A 94 4.34 -10.21 -1.24
N GLY A 95 3.62 -9.61 -2.18
CA GLY A 95 4.17 -8.94 -3.35
C GLY A 95 3.73 -7.50 -3.45
N ALA A 96 4.43 -6.75 -4.29
CA ALA A 96 4.11 -5.36 -4.57
C ALA A 96 4.65 -4.94 -5.94
N PHE A 97 4.19 -3.80 -6.41
CA PHE A 97 4.76 -3.10 -7.56
C PHE A 97 5.27 -1.74 -7.10
N LEU A 98 6.41 -1.31 -7.64
CA LEU A 98 6.95 0.00 -7.39
C LEU A 98 7.18 0.71 -8.71
N MET A 99 6.75 1.97 -8.77
CA MET A 99 7.03 2.86 -9.89
C MET A 99 7.90 4.01 -9.39
N HIS A 100 9.05 4.19 -10.01
CA HIS A 100 9.99 5.28 -9.73
C HIS A 100 10.09 6.21 -10.93
N PHE A 101 9.89 7.51 -10.70
CA PHE A 101 10.10 8.57 -11.68
C PHE A 101 11.25 9.46 -11.22
N ASP A 102 12.31 9.54 -12.02
CA ASP A 102 13.53 10.30 -11.69
C ASP A 102 13.51 11.75 -12.19
N GLY A 103 12.39 12.17 -12.79
CA GLY A 103 12.23 13.49 -13.43
C GLY A 103 12.29 13.43 -14.97
N ALA A 104 12.71 12.32 -15.55
CA ALA A 104 12.80 12.08 -16.99
C ALA A 104 12.16 10.75 -17.39
N ASP A 105 12.56 9.67 -16.75
CA ASP A 105 12.12 8.32 -17.07
C ASP A 105 11.33 7.67 -15.93
N VAL A 106 10.46 6.73 -16.29
CA VAL A 106 9.72 5.89 -15.33
C VAL A 106 10.31 4.50 -15.34
N GLN A 107 10.73 4.01 -14.18
CA GLN A 107 11.12 2.63 -13.96
C GLN A 107 10.03 1.90 -13.18
N ALA A 108 9.74 0.67 -13.56
CA ALA A 108 8.81 -0.22 -12.87
C ALA A 108 9.55 -1.42 -12.32
N TYR A 109 9.28 -1.73 -11.05
CA TYR A 109 9.81 -2.91 -10.37
C TYR A 109 8.66 -3.86 -10.08
N ASP A 110 8.79 -5.09 -10.54
CA ASP A 110 7.83 -6.16 -10.31
C ASP A 110 8.31 -7.05 -9.18
N GLY A 111 7.69 -6.87 -8.02
CA GLY A 111 7.87 -7.70 -6.83
C GLY A 111 6.66 -8.59 -6.55
N ARG A 112 5.84 -8.89 -7.56
CA ARG A 112 4.73 -9.82 -7.43
C ARG A 112 5.21 -11.20 -6.97
N GLU A 113 4.40 -11.88 -6.19
CA GLU A 113 4.67 -13.28 -5.80
C GLU A 113 4.69 -14.18 -7.02
N THR A 114 5.58 -15.15 -6.99
CA THR A 114 5.64 -16.20 -8.00
C THR A 114 5.21 -17.53 -7.40
N ALA A 115 4.63 -18.38 -8.22
CA ALA A 115 4.33 -19.74 -7.80
C ALA A 115 5.62 -20.52 -7.53
N PRO A 116 5.70 -21.36 -6.49
CA PRO A 116 6.80 -22.28 -6.30
C PRO A 116 7.01 -23.18 -7.54
N ALA A 117 8.27 -23.52 -7.85
CA ALA A 117 8.61 -24.23 -9.08
C ALA A 117 7.92 -25.60 -9.25
N ALA A 118 7.48 -26.23 -8.16
CA ALA A 118 6.80 -27.53 -8.18
C ALA A 118 5.27 -27.43 -8.33
N VAL A 119 4.71 -26.22 -8.37
CA VAL A 119 3.27 -26.02 -8.47
C VAL A 119 2.75 -26.41 -9.85
N THR A 120 1.63 -27.12 -9.88
CA THR A 120 0.88 -27.46 -11.09
C THR A 120 -0.46 -26.75 -11.10
N GLY A 121 -1.19 -26.82 -12.21
CA GLY A 121 -2.54 -26.28 -12.34
C GLY A 121 -3.58 -26.94 -11.42
N GLU A 122 -3.20 -27.99 -10.70
CA GLU A 122 -4.07 -28.75 -9.80
C GLU A 122 -3.89 -28.34 -8.32
N LEU A 123 -3.09 -27.26 -8.04
CA LEU A 123 -2.78 -26.83 -6.66
C LEU A 123 -4.03 -26.63 -5.79
N PHE A 124 -5.09 -26.09 -6.36
CA PHE A 124 -6.35 -25.79 -5.67
C PHE A 124 -7.47 -26.77 -6.04
N MET A 125 -7.10 -28.00 -6.44
CA MET A 125 -8.07 -29.05 -6.75
C MET A 125 -8.06 -30.10 -5.64
N GLU A 126 -9.25 -30.56 -5.23
CA GLU A 126 -9.45 -31.69 -4.35
C GLU A 126 -10.52 -32.63 -4.98
N ASP A 127 -10.21 -33.89 -5.10
CA ASP A 127 -11.09 -34.91 -5.72
C ASP A 127 -11.59 -34.54 -7.14
N GLY A 128 -10.80 -33.74 -7.88
CA GLY A 128 -11.14 -33.30 -9.24
C GLY A 128 -12.01 -32.04 -9.33
N GLU A 129 -12.36 -31.43 -8.18
CA GLU A 129 -13.13 -30.20 -8.09
C GLU A 129 -12.28 -29.07 -7.48
N PRO A 130 -12.51 -27.79 -7.85
CA PRO A 130 -11.82 -26.66 -7.22
C PRO A 130 -12.20 -26.53 -5.74
N LEU A 131 -11.21 -26.24 -4.87
CA LEU A 131 -11.44 -25.83 -3.50
C LEU A 131 -12.36 -24.60 -3.43
N PRO A 132 -13.23 -24.49 -2.44
CA PRO A 132 -13.94 -23.23 -2.14
C PRO A 132 -12.95 -22.08 -1.99
N PHE A 133 -13.27 -20.90 -2.53
CA PHE A 133 -12.33 -19.79 -2.61
C PHE A 133 -11.73 -19.40 -1.25
N MET A 134 -12.57 -19.27 -0.20
CA MET A 134 -12.08 -18.89 1.13
C MET A 134 -11.23 -19.98 1.78
N GLU A 135 -11.55 -21.24 1.55
CA GLU A 135 -10.72 -22.36 2.01
C GLU A 135 -9.35 -22.35 1.33
N ALA A 136 -9.29 -22.09 0.02
CA ALA A 136 -8.03 -21.89 -0.70
C ALA A 136 -7.25 -20.69 -0.16
N VAL A 137 -7.91 -19.57 0.13
CA VAL A 137 -7.29 -18.34 0.67
C VAL A 137 -6.71 -18.57 2.06
N ALA A 138 -7.45 -19.20 2.97
CA ALA A 138 -7.02 -19.45 4.35
C ALA A 138 -5.93 -20.55 4.45
N SER A 139 -5.75 -21.34 3.37
CA SER A 139 -4.76 -22.41 3.34
C SER A 139 -3.34 -21.91 3.07
N GLY A 140 -2.33 -22.69 3.49
CA GLY A 140 -0.94 -22.44 3.10
C GLY A 140 -0.65 -22.58 1.61
N LEU A 141 -1.59 -23.14 0.82
CA LEU A 141 -1.49 -23.27 -0.63
C LEU A 141 -1.53 -21.92 -1.35
N SER A 142 -2.17 -20.91 -0.75
CA SER A 142 -2.28 -19.56 -1.30
C SER A 142 -0.99 -18.74 -1.19
N VAL A 143 0.01 -19.22 -0.43
CA VAL A 143 1.26 -18.49 -0.17
C VAL A 143 2.23 -18.70 -1.33
N GLY A 144 2.52 -17.60 -2.07
CA GLY A 144 3.54 -17.58 -3.11
C GLY A 144 4.95 -17.32 -2.57
N VAL A 145 5.93 -17.32 -3.47
CA VAL A 145 7.30 -16.88 -3.15
C VAL A 145 7.30 -15.35 -3.03
N PRO A 146 7.63 -14.79 -1.86
CA PRO A 146 7.52 -13.35 -1.64
C PRO A 146 8.47 -12.53 -2.49
N GLY A 147 7.99 -11.39 -2.99
CA GLY A 147 8.79 -10.49 -3.83
C GLY A 147 8.99 -9.08 -3.27
N THR A 148 8.14 -8.62 -2.33
CA THR A 148 8.16 -7.25 -1.82
C THR A 148 9.53 -6.80 -1.35
N LEU A 149 10.15 -7.55 -0.43
CA LEU A 149 11.41 -7.14 0.17
C LEU A 149 12.56 -7.15 -0.85
N ARG A 150 12.59 -8.14 -1.74
CA ARG A 150 13.59 -8.22 -2.81
C ARG A 150 13.48 -7.07 -3.80
N MET A 151 12.25 -6.70 -4.15
CA MET A 151 11.98 -5.56 -5.01
C MET A 151 12.46 -4.24 -4.38
N LEU A 152 12.15 -4.03 -3.10
CA LEU A 152 12.58 -2.85 -2.36
C LEU A 152 14.11 -2.78 -2.24
N GLU A 153 14.77 -3.91 -1.96
CA GLU A 153 16.24 -4.00 -1.91
C GLU A 153 16.85 -3.62 -3.25
N GLN A 154 16.29 -4.12 -4.35
CA GLN A 154 16.78 -3.78 -5.69
C GLN A 154 16.62 -2.29 -5.99
N ALA A 155 15.43 -1.73 -5.77
CA ALA A 155 15.18 -0.30 -5.99
C ALA A 155 16.09 0.57 -5.12
N HIS A 156 16.31 0.17 -3.87
CA HIS A 156 17.21 0.87 -2.96
C HIS A 156 18.68 0.75 -3.40
N ALA A 157 19.13 -0.40 -3.87
CA ALA A 157 20.50 -0.55 -4.38
C ALA A 157 20.80 0.34 -5.60
N GLU A 158 19.77 0.63 -6.40
CA GLU A 158 19.87 1.46 -7.60
C GLU A 158 19.74 2.96 -7.28
N HIS A 159 18.90 3.35 -6.32
CA HIS A 159 18.49 4.74 -6.11
C HIS A 159 18.59 5.23 -4.66
N GLY A 160 18.73 4.35 -3.67
CA GLY A 160 18.76 4.74 -2.25
C GLY A 160 19.91 5.65 -1.89
N GLN A 161 19.73 6.47 -0.87
CA GLN A 161 20.73 7.41 -0.35
C GLN A 161 21.15 7.10 1.08
N LEU A 162 20.20 6.69 1.94
CA LEU A 162 20.48 6.32 3.32
C LEU A 162 20.90 4.87 3.42
N ALA A 163 21.53 4.48 4.54
CA ALA A 163 21.87 3.09 4.75
C ALA A 163 20.61 2.22 4.90
N TRP A 164 20.57 1.09 4.19
CA TRP A 164 19.44 0.19 4.18
C TRP A 164 18.88 -0.14 5.58
N GLN A 165 19.77 -0.41 6.53
CA GLN A 165 19.38 -0.76 7.90
C GLN A 165 18.67 0.38 8.65
N GLU A 166 19.01 1.63 8.35
CA GLU A 166 18.42 2.80 9.00
C GLU A 166 16.92 2.95 8.64
N LEU A 167 16.52 2.48 7.46
CA LEU A 167 15.14 2.57 6.96
C LEU A 167 14.17 1.67 7.74
N PHE A 168 14.66 0.70 8.48
CA PHE A 168 13.86 -0.19 9.32
C PHE A 168 13.65 0.37 10.74
N THR A 169 14.42 1.35 11.15
CA THR A 169 14.38 1.91 12.50
C THR A 169 12.97 2.34 12.93
N PRO A 170 12.17 3.05 12.11
CA PRO A 170 10.82 3.43 12.51
C PRO A 170 9.92 2.22 12.81
N ALA A 171 10.00 1.18 11.98
CA ALA A 171 9.21 -0.03 12.18
C ALA A 171 9.65 -0.80 13.42
N ILE A 172 10.97 -0.93 13.66
CA ILE A 172 11.53 -1.59 14.84
C ILE A 172 11.07 -0.85 16.10
N THR A 173 11.17 0.48 16.13
CA THR A 173 10.72 1.29 17.26
C THR A 173 9.24 1.07 17.56
N LEU A 174 8.39 1.11 16.52
CA LEU A 174 6.94 0.86 16.70
C LEU A 174 6.65 -0.57 17.16
N ALA A 175 7.40 -1.56 16.70
CA ALA A 175 7.25 -2.94 17.16
C ALA A 175 7.59 -3.09 18.65
N GLU A 176 8.69 -2.49 19.10
CA GLU A 176 9.18 -2.58 20.49
C GLU A 176 8.38 -1.69 21.47
N GLU A 177 8.15 -0.44 21.11
CA GLU A 177 7.46 0.51 21.96
C GLU A 177 5.93 0.36 21.91
N GLY A 178 5.42 -0.11 20.77
CA GLY A 178 4.00 -0.31 20.51
C GLY A 178 3.37 0.82 19.72
N PHE A 179 2.24 0.52 19.12
CA PHE A 179 1.40 1.47 18.40
C PHE A 179 -0.08 1.21 18.71
N ALA A 180 -0.92 2.23 18.51
CA ALA A 180 -2.34 2.11 18.73
C ALA A 180 -3.02 1.32 17.60
N VAL A 181 -3.85 0.34 17.95
CA VAL A 181 -4.73 -0.36 17.01
C VAL A 181 -5.63 0.69 16.33
N SER A 182 -5.63 0.70 15.00
CA SER A 182 -6.51 1.57 14.22
C SER A 182 -7.93 1.03 14.17
N GLN A 183 -8.91 1.91 13.94
CA GLN A 183 -10.29 1.48 13.69
C GLN A 183 -10.37 0.49 12.52
N ARG A 184 -9.56 0.69 11.48
CA ARG A 184 -9.53 -0.21 10.32
C ARG A 184 -9.03 -1.60 10.71
N LEU A 185 -7.95 -1.70 11.48
CA LEU A 185 -7.44 -2.98 11.98
C LEU A 185 -8.48 -3.67 12.87
N HIS A 186 -9.05 -2.95 13.85
CA HIS A 186 -10.13 -3.48 14.68
C HIS A 186 -11.30 -4.05 13.86
N THR A 187 -11.77 -3.29 12.87
CA THR A 187 -12.88 -3.72 12.01
C THR A 187 -12.50 -4.95 11.17
N SER A 188 -11.27 -5.01 10.67
CA SER A 188 -10.80 -6.17 9.90
C SER A 188 -10.75 -7.43 10.77
N LEU A 189 -10.21 -7.32 11.98
CA LEU A 189 -10.15 -8.43 12.95
C LEU A 189 -11.54 -8.92 13.36
N ALA A 190 -12.50 -7.99 13.49
CA ALA A 190 -13.88 -8.34 13.86
C ALA A 190 -14.60 -9.14 12.76
N ASN A 191 -14.24 -8.92 11.50
CA ASN A 191 -14.88 -9.54 10.34
C ASN A 191 -14.14 -10.79 9.80
N ASP A 192 -12.97 -11.13 10.37
CA ASP A 192 -12.16 -12.26 9.91
C ASP A 192 -12.35 -13.47 10.84
N GLU A 193 -13.17 -14.41 10.39
CA GLU A 193 -13.48 -15.63 11.15
C GLU A 193 -12.31 -16.62 11.10
N ASP A 194 -11.61 -16.73 9.95
CA ASP A 194 -10.52 -17.68 9.77
C ASP A 194 -9.29 -17.28 10.62
N LEU A 195 -8.99 -15.98 10.70
CA LEU A 195 -7.89 -15.47 11.52
C LEU A 195 -8.16 -15.70 13.02
N ARG A 196 -9.41 -15.63 13.43
CA ARG A 196 -9.85 -15.88 14.82
C ARG A 196 -9.59 -17.31 15.27
N GLU A 197 -9.54 -18.28 14.35
CA GLU A 197 -9.24 -19.68 14.65
C GLU A 197 -7.73 -19.98 14.69
N ASN A 198 -6.88 -19.02 14.31
CA ASN A 198 -5.43 -19.20 14.31
C ASN A 198 -4.82 -18.85 15.68
N ASP A 199 -4.18 -19.80 16.33
CA ASP A 199 -3.60 -19.65 17.69
C ASP A 199 -2.60 -18.48 17.80
N LEU A 200 -1.78 -18.25 16.77
CA LEU A 200 -0.80 -17.16 16.77
C LEU A 200 -1.49 -15.81 16.61
N ALA A 201 -2.49 -15.72 15.74
CA ALA A 201 -3.26 -14.51 15.56
C ALA A 201 -4.06 -14.17 16.80
N GLN A 202 -4.65 -15.18 17.46
CA GLN A 202 -5.34 -14.99 18.73
C GLN A 202 -4.44 -14.39 19.80
N ALA A 203 -3.20 -14.88 19.91
CA ALA A 203 -2.26 -14.37 20.90
C ALA A 203 -1.88 -12.89 20.68
N PHE A 204 -1.97 -12.38 19.43
CA PHE A 204 -1.55 -11.04 19.07
C PHE A 204 -2.67 -10.04 18.95
N TYR A 205 -3.79 -10.46 18.33
CA TYR A 205 -4.81 -9.54 17.85
C TYR A 205 -6.13 -9.62 18.61
N TYR A 206 -6.26 -10.58 19.53
CA TYR A 206 -7.49 -10.79 20.27
C TYR A 206 -7.23 -10.73 21.77
N SER A 207 -8.25 -10.34 22.52
CA SER A 207 -8.24 -10.36 23.99
C SER A 207 -8.35 -11.79 24.51
N ALA A 208 -8.17 -11.96 25.83
CA ALA A 208 -8.33 -13.27 26.49
C ALA A 208 -9.76 -13.85 26.35
N ASP A 209 -10.73 -13.00 26.07
CA ASP A 209 -12.15 -13.39 25.86
C ASP A 209 -12.43 -13.70 24.37
N GLY A 210 -11.42 -13.67 23.50
CA GLY A 210 -11.53 -13.92 22.07
C GLY A 210 -12.11 -12.78 21.25
N GLU A 211 -12.26 -11.58 21.83
CA GLU A 211 -12.69 -10.40 21.12
C GLU A 211 -11.53 -9.68 20.46
N PRO A 212 -11.71 -9.05 19.28
CA PRO A 212 -10.66 -8.30 18.62
C PRO A 212 -10.19 -7.14 19.51
N LEU A 213 -8.90 -6.83 19.45
CA LEU A 213 -8.35 -5.68 20.19
C LEU A 213 -9.08 -4.40 19.82
N GLU A 214 -9.53 -3.66 20.83
CA GLU A 214 -10.24 -2.38 20.68
C GLU A 214 -9.35 -1.31 20.03
N GLU A 215 -9.99 -0.40 19.29
CA GLU A 215 -9.32 0.80 18.77
C GLU A 215 -8.59 1.56 19.90
N GLY A 216 -7.37 1.98 19.64
CA GLY A 216 -6.52 2.67 20.61
C GLY A 216 -5.76 1.77 21.57
N THR A 217 -6.04 0.47 21.61
CA THR A 217 -5.23 -0.50 22.37
C THR A 217 -3.78 -0.48 21.86
N THR A 218 -2.81 -0.47 22.79
CA THR A 218 -1.40 -0.55 22.39
C THR A 218 -1.03 -1.98 22.03
N LEU A 219 -0.66 -2.20 20.77
CA LEU A 219 -0.14 -3.47 20.26
C LEU A 219 1.38 -3.41 20.16
N LYS A 220 2.06 -4.47 20.62
CA LYS A 220 3.52 -4.64 20.55
C LYS A 220 3.84 -5.98 19.91
N TYR A 221 4.93 -5.99 19.16
CA TYR A 221 5.51 -7.23 18.63
C TYR A 221 6.80 -7.53 19.43
N PRO A 222 6.77 -8.42 20.41
CA PRO A 222 7.97 -8.77 21.16
C PRO A 222 8.96 -9.48 20.22
N ALA A 223 10.25 -9.17 20.41
CA ALA A 223 11.35 -9.80 19.67
C ALA A 223 11.54 -11.27 20.05
#